data_6cd2149fcb329f39488d989fbd3210ce
#
_entry.id   6cd2149fcb329f39488d989fbd3210ce
#
_cell.length_a   1.000
_cell.length_b   1.000
_cell.length_c   1.000
_cell.angle_alpha   90.00
_cell.angle_beta   90.00
_cell.angle_gamma   90.00
#
_symmetry.space_group_name_H-M   'P 1'
#
loop_
_entity.id
_entity.type
_entity.pdbx_description
1 polymer ?
#
loop_
_entity_poly.entity_id
_entity_poly.type
_entity_poly.pdbx_seq_one_letter_code
_entity_poly.pdbx_strand_id
1 'polypeptide(L)'
;LILFGIAFIVIETRHNGKPAKINSLVDISYTTALMIGFFQLIAAVFPGTSRSGATIVGALLIGVSRTVAAEYTFFLAIPVMFGASLLKLIKFGFHFTGEEATILIIGMIVAFVISLIVIKFLMSYIKKHNFIVFGWYRIVLGAIVLLCGIAGLL
;
A
#
# COMPACT_ATOMS: atom_id res chain seq x y z
N LEU A 1 -1.93 2.06 -12.38
CA LEU A 1 -0.54 2.37 -11.97
C LEU A 1 -0.16 3.81 -12.31
N ILE A 2 -0.21 4.22 -13.58
CA ILE A 2 0.24 5.54 -14.05
C ILE A 2 -0.51 6.68 -13.36
N LEU A 3 -1.85 6.64 -13.30
CA LEU A 3 -2.65 7.68 -12.66
C LEU A 3 -2.25 7.93 -11.19
N PHE A 4 -2.01 6.86 -10.43
CA PHE A 4 -1.54 6.99 -9.05
C PHE A 4 -0.08 7.43 -8.96
N GLY A 5 0.76 7.08 -9.93
CA GLY A 5 2.11 7.62 -10.04
C GLY A 5 2.10 9.14 -10.23
N ILE A 6 1.25 9.65 -11.13
CA ILE A 6 1.03 11.08 -11.35
C ILE A 6 0.47 11.74 -10.08
N ALA A 7 -0.54 11.10 -9.44
CA ALA A 7 -1.14 11.63 -8.21
C ALA A 7 -0.09 11.80 -7.10
N PHE A 8 0.82 10.85 -6.91
CA PHE A 8 1.92 10.98 -5.95
C PHE A 8 2.80 12.19 -6.25
N ILE A 9 3.22 12.37 -7.50
CA ILE A 9 4.09 13.48 -7.90
C ILE A 9 3.38 14.82 -7.68
N VAL A 10 2.12 14.94 -8.12
CA VAL A 10 1.33 16.16 -8.00
C VAL A 10 1.08 16.55 -6.55
N ILE A 11 0.69 15.58 -5.72
CA ILE A 11 0.40 15.83 -4.30
C ILE A 11 1.68 16.22 -3.57
N GLU A 12 2.75 15.49 -3.81
CA GLU A 12 4.04 15.75 -3.19
C GLU A 12 4.56 17.16 -3.53
N THR A 13 4.44 17.54 -4.80
CA THR A 13 4.86 18.86 -5.28
C THR A 13 4.00 19.98 -4.68
N ARG A 14 2.69 19.77 -4.57
CA ARG A 14 1.76 20.77 -3.99
C ARG A 14 1.85 20.90 -2.47
N HIS A 15 2.28 19.86 -1.77
CA HIS A 15 2.43 19.84 -0.32
C HIS A 15 3.88 20.11 0.13
N ASN A 16 4.81 20.28 -0.81
CA ASN A 16 6.19 20.60 -0.48
C ASN A 16 6.25 21.95 0.23
N GLY A 17 6.81 21.96 1.47
CA GLY A 17 6.92 23.16 2.30
C GLY A 17 5.68 23.53 3.14
N LYS A 18 4.57 22.80 3.03
CA LYS A 18 3.40 23.03 3.89
C LYS A 18 3.48 22.16 5.15
N PRO A 19 3.23 22.71 6.36
CA PRO A 19 3.17 21.91 7.57
C PRO A 19 1.99 20.94 7.49
N ALA A 20 2.25 19.67 7.81
CA ALA A 20 1.19 18.70 7.94
C ALA A 20 0.32 19.02 9.17
N LYS A 21 -0.99 18.79 9.06
CA LYS A 21 -1.94 19.01 10.15
C LYS A 21 -1.89 17.90 11.20
N ILE A 22 -1.60 16.67 10.76
CA ILE A 22 -1.60 15.46 11.58
C ILE A 22 -0.20 14.84 11.50
N ASN A 23 0.53 14.89 12.61
CA ASN A 23 1.93 14.46 12.69
C ASN A 23 2.16 13.24 13.57
N SER A 24 1.10 12.73 14.20
CA SER A 24 1.13 11.53 15.03
C SER A 24 -0.06 10.61 14.68
N LEU A 25 0.13 9.30 14.86
CA LEU A 25 -0.96 8.32 14.73
C LEU A 25 -2.07 8.55 15.76
N VAL A 26 -1.73 9.06 16.93
CA VAL A 26 -2.69 9.34 18.00
C VAL A 26 -3.63 10.50 17.64
N ASP A 27 -3.18 11.40 16.77
CA ASP A 27 -3.98 12.55 16.32
C ASP A 27 -4.96 12.19 15.18
N ILE A 28 -4.94 10.95 14.69
CA ILE A 28 -5.88 10.49 13.67
C ILE A 28 -7.26 10.31 14.31
N SER A 29 -8.18 11.21 13.98
CA SER A 29 -9.58 11.10 14.40
C SER A 29 -10.30 9.95 13.65
N TYR A 30 -11.43 9.48 14.21
CA TYR A 30 -12.27 8.48 13.54
C TYR A 30 -12.74 8.95 12.16
N THR A 31 -13.04 10.24 12.01
CA THR A 31 -13.42 10.83 10.71
C THR A 31 -12.27 10.73 9.71
N THR A 32 -11.06 11.09 10.11
CA THR A 32 -9.86 10.97 9.28
C THR A 32 -9.61 9.51 8.87
N ALA A 33 -9.73 8.59 9.83
CA ALA A 33 -9.58 7.16 9.59
C ALA A 33 -10.60 6.63 8.55
N LEU A 34 -11.88 7.02 8.69
CA LEU A 34 -12.94 6.67 7.74
C LEU A 34 -12.68 7.25 6.35
N MET A 35 -12.23 8.49 6.25
CA MET A 35 -11.91 9.11 4.96
C MET A 35 -10.75 8.38 4.27
N ILE A 36 -9.69 8.01 4.99
CA ILE A 36 -8.59 7.21 4.45
C ILE A 36 -9.10 5.82 4.01
N GLY A 37 -9.96 5.20 4.82
CA GLY A 37 -10.63 3.94 4.48
C GLY A 37 -11.45 4.03 3.20
N PHE A 38 -12.14 5.15 2.96
CA PHE A 38 -12.87 5.40 1.72
C PHE A 38 -11.94 5.40 0.50
N PHE A 39 -10.77 6.01 0.58
CA PHE A 39 -9.77 5.91 -0.49
C PHE A 39 -9.30 4.48 -0.74
N GLN A 40 -9.28 3.62 0.28
CA GLN A 40 -9.00 2.19 0.11
C GLN A 40 -10.07 1.48 -0.71
N LEU A 41 -11.35 1.85 -0.59
CA LEU A 41 -12.44 1.29 -1.40
C LEU A 41 -12.23 1.57 -2.89
N ILE A 42 -11.70 2.72 -3.26
CA ILE A 42 -11.34 3.03 -4.66
C ILE A 42 -10.39 1.96 -5.20
N ALA A 43 -9.40 1.57 -4.40
CA ALA A 43 -8.47 0.52 -4.80
C ALA A 43 -9.09 -0.89 -4.83
N ALA A 44 -10.14 -1.13 -4.08
CA ALA A 44 -10.88 -2.39 -4.12
C ALA A 44 -11.76 -2.53 -5.36
N VAL A 45 -12.34 -1.40 -5.83
CA VAL A 45 -13.24 -1.37 -6.99
C VAL A 45 -12.46 -1.37 -8.31
N PHE A 46 -11.36 -0.64 -8.38
CA PHE A 46 -10.58 -0.49 -9.61
C PHE A 46 -9.36 -1.43 -9.61
N PRO A 47 -9.34 -2.50 -10.43
CA PRO A 47 -8.20 -3.41 -10.52
C PRO A 47 -6.94 -2.67 -11.01
N GLY A 48 -5.78 -3.06 -10.48
CA GLY A 48 -4.51 -2.39 -10.80
C GLY A 48 -4.24 -1.10 -10.02
N THR A 49 -5.22 -0.61 -9.23
CA THR A 49 -5.01 0.46 -8.27
C THR A 49 -4.26 -0.09 -7.07
N SER A 50 -3.12 0.51 -6.76
CA SER A 50 -2.40 0.12 -5.56
C SER A 50 -3.18 0.54 -4.31
N ARG A 51 -3.55 -0.42 -3.46
CA ARG A 51 -4.24 -0.17 -2.20
C ARG A 51 -3.46 0.83 -1.32
N SER A 52 -2.18 0.56 -1.06
CA SER A 52 -1.32 1.46 -0.29
C SER A 52 -1.15 2.82 -0.98
N GLY A 53 -1.13 2.85 -2.31
CA GLY A 53 -1.09 4.11 -3.06
C GLY A 53 -2.31 4.96 -2.83
N ALA A 54 -3.50 4.40 -2.91
CA ALA A 54 -4.76 5.12 -2.69
C ALA A 54 -4.87 5.64 -1.25
N THR A 55 -4.54 4.81 -0.25
CA THR A 55 -4.60 5.20 1.16
C THR A 55 -3.59 6.30 1.50
N ILE A 56 -2.34 6.20 1.01
CA ILE A 56 -1.33 7.24 1.24
C ILE A 56 -1.72 8.55 0.56
N VAL A 57 -2.15 8.50 -0.71
CA VAL A 57 -2.65 9.67 -1.45
C VAL A 57 -3.81 10.33 -0.69
N GLY A 58 -4.79 9.54 -0.26
CA GLY A 58 -5.91 10.03 0.53
C GLY A 58 -5.49 10.69 1.84
N ALA A 59 -4.58 10.06 2.58
CA ALA A 59 -4.06 10.59 3.84
C ALA A 59 -3.32 11.92 3.63
N LEU A 60 -2.48 12.02 2.60
CA LEU A 60 -1.77 13.25 2.26
C LEU A 60 -2.73 14.40 1.88
N LEU A 61 -3.78 14.10 1.10
CA LEU A 61 -4.79 15.09 0.73
C LEU A 61 -5.53 15.68 1.93
N ILE A 62 -5.75 14.88 2.97
CA ILE A 62 -6.40 15.30 4.21
C ILE A 62 -5.44 16.12 5.10
N GLY A 63 -4.13 16.07 4.82
CA GLY A 63 -3.10 16.79 5.57
C GLY A 63 -2.37 15.96 6.61
N VAL A 64 -2.40 14.63 6.48
CA VAL A 64 -1.58 13.72 7.29
C VAL A 64 -0.14 13.77 6.80
N SER A 65 0.83 13.73 7.71
CA SER A 65 2.25 13.72 7.37
C SER A 65 2.64 12.43 6.63
N ARG A 66 3.71 12.49 5.83
CA ARG A 66 4.22 11.34 5.03
C ARG A 66 4.43 10.09 5.86
N THR A 67 5.13 10.23 6.98
CA THR A 67 5.46 9.13 7.88
C THR A 67 4.20 8.51 8.47
N VAL A 68 3.30 9.34 9.00
CA VAL A 68 2.04 8.87 9.60
C VAL A 68 1.12 8.25 8.56
N ALA A 69 1.05 8.80 7.34
CA ALA A 69 0.28 8.22 6.24
C ALA A 69 0.77 6.80 5.87
N ALA A 70 2.09 6.61 5.80
CA ALA A 70 2.67 5.30 5.56
C ALA A 70 2.43 4.32 6.72
N GLU A 71 2.69 4.74 7.95
CA GLU A 71 2.45 3.93 9.15
C GLU A 71 0.99 3.50 9.24
N TYR A 72 0.06 4.45 9.13
CA TYR A 72 -1.37 4.16 9.17
C TYR A 72 -1.80 3.19 8.06
N THR A 73 -1.26 3.34 6.85
CA THR A 73 -1.53 2.43 5.73
C THR A 73 -1.08 1.00 6.03
N PHE A 74 0.05 0.81 6.71
CA PHE A 74 0.49 -0.52 7.16
C PHE A 74 -0.44 -1.10 8.23
N PHE A 75 -0.83 -0.31 9.22
CA PHE A 75 -1.80 -0.78 10.23
C PHE A 75 -3.15 -1.14 9.61
N LEU A 76 -3.64 -0.32 8.69
CA LEU A 76 -4.88 -0.58 7.96
C LEU A 76 -4.80 -1.86 7.09
N ALA A 77 -3.60 -2.22 6.64
CA ALA A 77 -3.38 -3.45 5.89
C ALA A 77 -3.62 -4.71 6.71
N ILE A 78 -3.32 -4.70 8.01
CA ILE A 78 -3.38 -5.89 8.87
C ILE A 78 -4.79 -6.51 8.88
N PRO A 79 -5.87 -5.82 9.29
CA PRO A 79 -7.19 -6.42 9.33
C PRO A 79 -7.70 -6.83 7.94
N VAL A 80 -7.37 -6.07 6.90
CA VAL A 80 -7.81 -6.36 5.53
C VAL A 80 -7.13 -7.60 4.97
N MET A 81 -5.81 -7.73 5.15
CA MET A 81 -5.06 -8.91 4.70
C MET A 81 -5.43 -10.15 5.50
N PHE A 82 -5.61 -10.00 6.82
CA PHE A 82 -6.07 -11.08 7.67
C PHE A 82 -7.44 -11.60 7.22
N GLY A 83 -8.42 -10.71 7.01
CA GLY A 83 -9.75 -11.07 6.52
C GLY A 83 -9.72 -11.74 5.15
N ALA A 84 -8.92 -11.20 4.21
CA ALA A 84 -8.77 -11.79 2.89
C ALA A 84 -8.12 -13.19 2.92
N SER A 85 -7.11 -13.39 3.78
CA SER A 85 -6.45 -14.67 3.96
C SER A 85 -7.39 -15.69 4.62
N LEU A 86 -8.13 -15.27 5.63
CA LEU A 86 -9.12 -16.13 6.30
C LEU A 86 -10.22 -16.59 5.33
N LEU A 87 -10.75 -15.68 4.51
CA LEU A 87 -11.73 -16.04 3.49
C LEU A 87 -11.18 -17.04 2.47
N LYS A 88 -9.91 -16.90 2.07
CA LYS A 88 -9.25 -17.87 1.17
C LYS A 88 -9.10 -19.24 1.83
N LEU A 89 -8.69 -19.28 3.11
CA LEU A 89 -8.58 -20.52 3.86
C LEU A 89 -9.93 -21.24 4.00
N ILE A 90 -10.99 -20.49 4.31
CA ILE A 90 -12.36 -21.05 4.41
C ILE A 90 -12.81 -21.59 3.06
N LYS A 91 -12.57 -20.90 1.96
CA LYS A 91 -12.95 -21.34 0.60
C LYS A 91 -12.15 -22.53 0.12
N PHE A 92 -10.88 -22.62 0.48
CA PHE A 92 -10.02 -23.76 0.14
C PHE A 92 -10.42 -25.03 0.90
N GLY A 93 -11.03 -24.87 2.09
CA GLY A 93 -11.25 -25.97 3.04
C GLY A 93 -9.98 -26.23 3.83
N PHE A 94 -10.13 -26.61 5.10
CA PHE A 94 -8.98 -26.87 5.98
C PHE A 94 -8.28 -28.23 5.74
N HIS A 95 -8.43 -28.79 4.55
CA HIS A 95 -7.83 -30.06 4.18
C HIS A 95 -6.52 -29.84 3.43
N PHE A 96 -5.44 -29.74 4.19
CA PHE A 96 -4.08 -29.61 3.63
C PHE A 96 -3.40 -30.98 3.65
N THR A 97 -2.73 -31.32 2.56
CA THR A 97 -1.73 -32.39 2.56
C THR A 97 -0.52 -31.98 3.39
N GLY A 98 0.29 -32.92 3.86
CA GLY A 98 1.49 -32.61 4.62
C GLY A 98 2.48 -31.71 3.84
N GLU A 99 2.58 -31.91 2.53
CA GLU A 99 3.42 -31.07 1.65
C GLU A 99 2.90 -29.64 1.53
N GLU A 100 1.60 -29.46 1.29
CA GLU A 100 0.96 -28.15 1.20
C GLU A 100 1.10 -27.35 2.50
N ALA A 101 0.88 -28.01 3.64
CA ALA A 101 1.07 -27.40 4.95
C ALA A 101 2.52 -26.95 5.18
N THR A 102 3.49 -27.76 4.79
CA THR A 102 4.92 -27.44 4.90
C THR A 102 5.28 -26.22 4.04
N ILE A 103 4.85 -26.20 2.78
CA ILE A 103 5.08 -25.07 1.85
C ILE A 103 4.44 -23.81 2.42
N LEU A 104 3.21 -23.89 2.93
CA LEU A 104 2.50 -22.75 3.51
C LEU A 104 3.26 -22.18 4.72
N ILE A 105 3.70 -23.03 5.64
CA ILE A 105 4.41 -22.60 6.86
C ILE A 105 5.75 -21.96 6.49
N ILE A 106 6.54 -22.59 5.64
CA ILE A 106 7.83 -22.04 5.19
C ILE A 106 7.60 -20.70 4.48
N GLY A 107 6.62 -20.61 3.58
CA GLY A 107 6.28 -19.38 2.87
C GLY A 107 5.87 -18.26 3.83
N MET A 108 5.09 -18.55 4.86
CA MET A 108 4.69 -17.58 5.89
C MET A 108 5.90 -17.07 6.70
N ILE A 109 6.80 -17.97 7.13
CA ILE A 109 7.99 -17.59 7.89
C ILE A 109 8.90 -16.70 7.05
N VAL A 110 9.19 -17.10 5.81
CA VAL A 110 10.03 -16.32 4.90
C VAL A 110 9.41 -14.95 4.62
N ALA A 111 8.11 -14.92 4.30
CA ALA A 111 7.40 -13.67 4.06
C ALA A 111 7.41 -12.75 5.29
N PHE A 112 7.23 -13.29 6.49
CA PHE A 112 7.29 -12.53 7.74
C PHE A 112 8.66 -11.90 7.97
N VAL A 113 9.73 -12.69 7.86
CA VAL A 113 11.11 -12.20 8.08
C VAL A 113 11.47 -11.11 7.07
N ILE A 114 11.19 -11.36 5.78
CA ILE A 114 11.48 -10.39 4.72
C ILE A 114 10.66 -9.13 4.92
N SER A 115 9.37 -9.24 5.28
CA SER A 115 8.50 -8.09 5.53
C SER A 115 9.02 -7.21 6.67
N LEU A 116 9.51 -7.79 7.76
CA LEU A 116 10.10 -7.00 8.86
C LEU A 116 11.29 -6.16 8.39
N ILE A 117 12.17 -6.75 7.58
CA ILE A 117 13.36 -6.06 7.05
C ILE A 117 12.93 -4.93 6.10
N VAL A 118 12.02 -5.24 5.16
CA VAL A 118 11.56 -4.30 4.15
C VAL A 118 10.78 -3.14 4.77
N ILE A 119 9.90 -3.40 5.75
CA ILE A 119 9.13 -2.34 6.41
C ILE A 119 10.07 -1.40 7.19
N LYS A 120 11.04 -1.93 7.93
CA LYS A 120 12.04 -1.11 8.63
C LYS A 120 12.83 -0.22 7.66
N PHE A 121 13.30 -0.80 6.56
CA PHE A 121 14.01 -0.07 5.52
C PHE A 121 13.13 1.02 4.91
N LEU A 122 11.90 0.68 4.50
CA LEU A 122 10.98 1.59 3.86
C LEU A 122 10.57 2.75 4.78
N MET A 123 10.27 2.48 6.04
CA MET A 123 9.95 3.53 7.02
C MET A 123 11.14 4.46 7.27
N SER A 124 12.35 3.93 7.34
CA SER A 124 13.57 4.74 7.43
C SER A 124 13.78 5.62 6.19
N TYR A 125 13.48 5.09 5.01
CA TYR A 125 13.57 5.81 3.74
C TYR A 125 12.55 6.95 3.66
N ILE A 126 11.27 6.69 3.99
CA ILE A 126 10.18 7.67 3.92
C ILE A 126 10.40 8.85 4.90
N LYS A 127 11.05 8.61 6.04
CA LYS A 127 11.41 9.67 6.98
C LYS A 127 12.38 10.71 6.39
N LYS A 128 13.20 10.30 5.41
CA LYS A 128 14.26 11.13 4.83
C LYS A 128 13.94 11.63 3.42
N HIS A 129 13.03 10.97 2.71
CA HIS A 129 12.74 11.20 1.30
C HIS A 129 11.25 11.42 1.06
N ASN A 130 10.93 11.95 -0.12
CA ASN A 130 9.55 12.16 -0.59
C ASN A 130 9.03 10.95 -1.38
N PHE A 131 7.73 10.96 -1.70
CA PHE A 131 7.11 9.90 -2.49
C PHE A 131 7.29 10.05 -4.01
N ILE A 132 8.01 11.06 -4.50
CA ILE A 132 8.22 11.32 -5.94
C ILE A 132 8.87 10.12 -6.63
N VAL A 133 9.87 9.49 -5.98
CA VAL A 133 10.55 8.30 -6.51
C VAL A 133 9.57 7.15 -6.73
N PHE A 134 8.65 6.93 -5.80
CA PHE A 134 7.59 5.92 -5.94
C PHE A 134 6.59 6.28 -7.05
N GLY A 135 6.34 7.57 -7.28
CA GLY A 135 5.53 8.05 -8.40
C GLY A 135 6.17 7.70 -9.75
N TRP A 136 7.43 7.99 -9.92
CA TRP A 136 8.18 7.66 -11.15
C TRP A 136 8.28 6.15 -11.38
N TYR A 137 8.61 5.37 -10.34
CA TYR A 137 8.62 3.91 -10.44
C TYR A 137 7.31 3.36 -10.99
N ARG A 138 6.17 3.86 -10.51
CA ARG A 138 4.84 3.43 -10.95
C ARG A 138 4.52 3.83 -12.39
N ILE A 139 4.95 5.01 -12.83
CA ILE A 139 4.76 5.47 -14.20
C ILE A 139 5.57 4.59 -15.16
N VAL A 140 6.85 4.36 -14.86
CA VAL A 140 7.72 3.50 -15.68
C VAL A 140 7.18 2.08 -15.74
N LEU A 141 6.84 1.49 -14.60
CA LEU A 141 6.28 0.13 -14.56
C LEU A 141 4.95 0.06 -15.32
N GLY A 142 4.09 1.04 -15.16
CA GLY A 142 2.81 1.10 -15.87
C GLY A 142 2.98 1.24 -17.39
N ALA A 143 3.98 2.01 -17.83
CA ALA A 143 4.32 2.14 -19.25
C ALA A 143 4.85 0.80 -19.82
N ILE A 144 5.72 0.11 -19.09
CA ILE A 144 6.23 -1.22 -19.49
C ILE A 144 5.07 -2.21 -19.62
N VAL A 145 4.18 -2.29 -18.64
CA VAL A 145 3.02 -3.19 -18.69
C VAL A 145 2.12 -2.89 -19.90
N LEU A 146 1.87 -1.60 -20.20
CA LEU A 146 1.08 -1.22 -21.37
C LEU A 146 1.77 -1.63 -22.68
N LEU A 147 3.08 -1.41 -22.80
CA LEU A 147 3.85 -1.81 -23.98
C LEU A 147 3.83 -3.34 -24.16
N CYS A 148 4.02 -4.11 -23.10
CA CYS A 148 3.93 -5.58 -23.15
C CYS A 148 2.52 -6.05 -23.53
N GLY A 149 1.47 -5.39 -23.03
CA GLY A 149 0.08 -5.70 -23.40
C GLY A 149 -0.22 -5.42 -24.88
N ILE A 150 0.27 -4.29 -25.42
CA ILE A 150 0.13 -3.94 -26.86
C ILE A 150 0.94 -4.90 -27.72
N ALA A 151 2.09 -5.35 -27.26
CA ALA A 151 2.94 -6.31 -27.97
C ALA A 151 2.41 -7.76 -27.89
N GLY A 152 1.30 -8.02 -27.22
CA GLY A 152 0.73 -9.37 -27.08
C GLY A 152 1.57 -10.31 -26.21
N LEU A 153 2.41 -9.77 -25.32
CA LEU A 153 3.29 -10.52 -24.41
C LEU A 153 2.65 -10.82 -23.05
N LEU A 154 1.42 -10.33 -22.79
CA LEU A 154 0.64 -10.52 -21.56
C LEU A 154 -0.68 -11.24 -21.86
#